data_16217e603d53a2492ac7f7df5e71e385
#
_entry.id   16217e603d53a2492ac7f7df5e71e385
#
_cell.length_a   1.000
_cell.length_b   1.000
_cell.length_c   1.000
_cell.angle_alpha   90.00
_cell.angle_beta   90.00
_cell.angle_gamma   90.00
#
_symmetry.space_group_name_H-M   'P 1'
#
loop_
_entity.id
_entity.type
_entity.pdbx_description
1 polymer ?
#
loop_
_entity_poly.entity_id
_entity_poly.type
_entity_poly.pdbx_seq_one_letter_code
_entity_poly.pdbx_strand_id
1 'polypeptide(L)'
;MQMKTIRGLMALLLGSLVLNGVRADDAPVRQTPQPINVLLVGNSQCPTIVRNKMLEKLAESDQGARPIKVGGCIKGGASLRSHWDAGTGAGTARAMISGGAWDYVVLQDIYNVQEPAFQPYARQFYALIKETGLQTVLFGTASILSDYPKGFERQHRMHLAMGKELGVPIVDASQAYFRYFGETPSTERLESLFATDKAHPGLWGSYLYACMIYSSITQRNPIGLAAPEAIPADIARTLQETAWAQHQETAAALKK
;
A
#
# COMPACT_ATOMS: atom_id res chain seq x y z
N MET A 1 -7.48 44.18 88.24
CA MET A 1 -7.63 44.07 86.80
C MET A 1 -7.01 42.72 86.40
N GLN A 2 -7.83 41.73 86.01
CA GLN A 2 -7.49 40.30 86.01
C GLN A 2 -6.81 39.91 84.71
N MET A 3 -5.67 39.24 84.79
CA MET A 3 -5.01 38.52 83.72
C MET A 3 -5.63 37.13 83.65
N LYS A 4 -6.19 36.72 82.49
CA LYS A 4 -6.64 35.33 82.21
C LYS A 4 -5.58 34.63 81.35
N THR A 5 -5.00 33.65 81.96
CA THR A 5 -4.10 32.68 81.35
C THR A 5 -4.88 31.69 80.46
N ILE A 6 -4.50 31.55 79.19
CA ILE A 6 -5.06 30.46 78.31
C ILE A 6 -3.93 29.43 78.12
N ARG A 7 -4.17 28.22 78.60
CA ARG A 7 -3.38 27.01 78.37
C ARG A 7 -3.66 26.52 76.97
N GLY A 8 -2.65 26.49 76.11
CA GLY A 8 -2.72 25.85 74.78
C GLY A 8 -2.52 24.31 74.91
N LEU A 9 -3.43 23.57 74.35
CA LEU A 9 -3.37 22.12 74.21
C LEU A 9 -2.68 21.79 72.87
N MET A 10 -1.53 21.11 72.96
CA MET A 10 -0.74 20.69 71.81
C MET A 10 -1.22 19.27 71.41
N ALA A 11 -2.00 19.18 70.32
CA ALA A 11 -2.43 17.90 69.74
C ALA A 11 -1.36 17.40 68.79
N LEU A 12 -0.70 16.28 69.09
CA LEU A 12 0.16 15.50 68.18
C LEU A 12 -0.73 14.81 67.15
N LEU A 13 -0.64 15.23 65.89
CA LEU A 13 -1.14 14.52 64.72
C LEU A 13 -0.08 13.50 64.26
N LEU A 14 -0.28 12.24 64.57
CA LEU A 14 0.46 11.12 63.97
C LEU A 14 -0.11 10.95 62.55
N GLY A 15 0.60 11.46 61.53
CA GLY A 15 0.31 11.21 60.13
C GLY A 15 0.77 9.79 59.77
N SER A 16 -0.20 8.89 59.55
CA SER A 16 0.05 7.58 58.98
C SER A 16 0.40 7.72 57.50
N LEU A 17 1.66 7.52 57.14
CA LEU A 17 2.11 7.44 55.76
C LEU A 17 1.59 6.11 55.13
N VAL A 18 0.50 6.18 54.41
CA VAL A 18 0.03 5.05 53.58
C VAL A 18 0.94 5.00 52.35
N LEU A 19 1.93 4.12 52.37
CA LEU A 19 2.67 3.75 51.17
C LEU A 19 1.75 2.93 50.27
N ASN A 20 1.10 3.62 49.30
CA ASN A 20 0.44 2.97 48.18
C ASN A 20 1.53 2.28 47.35
N GLY A 21 1.71 1.01 47.54
CA GLY A 21 2.55 0.16 46.68
C GLY A 21 1.96 0.18 45.27
N VAL A 22 2.65 0.83 44.35
CA VAL A 22 2.39 0.72 42.91
C VAL A 22 2.59 -0.75 42.55
N ARG A 23 1.50 -1.47 42.27
CA ARG A 23 1.57 -2.83 41.75
C ARG A 23 2.27 -2.80 40.40
N ALA A 24 3.24 -3.66 40.19
CA ALA A 24 4.02 -3.79 38.96
C ALA A 24 3.19 -4.27 37.73
N ASP A 25 1.88 -4.50 37.94
CA ASP A 25 0.96 -5.00 36.89
C ASP A 25 0.21 -3.93 36.09
N ASP A 26 0.42 -2.64 36.42
CA ASP A 26 -0.24 -1.51 35.71
C ASP A 26 0.62 -0.95 34.55
N ALA A 27 1.46 -1.77 33.90
CA ALA A 27 2.07 -1.36 32.65
C ALA A 27 0.93 -1.17 31.61
N PRO A 28 0.82 0.00 30.94
CA PRO A 28 -0.23 0.21 29.96
C PRO A 28 -0.11 -0.86 28.88
N VAL A 29 -1.16 -1.67 28.73
CA VAL A 29 -1.26 -2.64 27.64
C VAL A 29 -1.08 -1.84 26.36
N ARG A 30 0.05 -2.00 25.68
CA ARG A 30 0.29 -1.39 24.37
C ARG A 30 -0.75 -1.97 23.43
N GLN A 31 -1.79 -1.19 23.15
CA GLN A 31 -2.77 -1.57 22.12
C GLN A 31 -2.02 -1.78 20.81
N THR A 32 -2.13 -2.96 20.24
CA THR A 32 -1.56 -3.25 18.92
C THR A 32 -2.18 -2.24 17.93
N PRO A 33 -1.36 -1.51 17.15
CA PRO A 33 -1.90 -0.56 16.19
C PRO A 33 -2.92 -1.23 15.28
N GLN A 34 -4.06 -0.58 15.05
CA GLN A 34 -5.07 -1.10 14.13
C GLN A 34 -4.47 -1.30 12.75
N PRO A 35 -4.74 -2.41 12.07
CA PRO A 35 -4.20 -2.69 10.75
C PRO A 35 -4.66 -1.64 9.72
N ILE A 36 -3.86 -1.46 8.67
CA ILE A 36 -4.26 -0.79 7.44
C ILE A 36 -4.96 -1.82 6.57
N ASN A 37 -6.24 -1.62 6.27
CA ASN A 37 -7.02 -2.52 5.44
C ASN A 37 -6.99 -2.04 3.98
N VAL A 38 -6.51 -2.86 3.07
CA VAL A 38 -6.29 -2.54 1.66
C VAL A 38 -7.16 -3.43 0.79
N LEU A 39 -8.01 -2.83 -0.04
CA LEU A 39 -8.72 -3.54 -1.09
C LEU A 39 -7.97 -3.42 -2.42
N LEU A 40 -7.52 -4.54 -2.96
CA LEU A 40 -6.99 -4.63 -4.33
C LEU A 40 -8.16 -4.95 -5.30
N VAL A 41 -8.47 -4.00 -6.18
CA VAL A 41 -9.38 -4.21 -7.31
C VAL A 41 -8.53 -4.37 -8.56
N GLY A 42 -8.56 -5.54 -9.19
CA GLY A 42 -7.67 -5.81 -10.30
C GLY A 42 -7.91 -7.13 -11.02
N ASN A 43 -6.88 -7.60 -11.70
CA ASN A 43 -6.95 -8.78 -12.54
C ASN A 43 -5.78 -9.75 -12.31
N SER A 44 -5.44 -10.56 -13.30
CA SER A 44 -4.39 -11.57 -13.23
C SER A 44 -2.97 -11.04 -12.97
N GLN A 45 -2.76 -9.73 -12.94
CA GLN A 45 -1.48 -9.12 -12.57
C GLN A 45 -1.23 -9.10 -11.05
N CYS A 46 -2.27 -9.29 -10.21
CA CYS A 46 -2.21 -9.14 -8.76
C CYS A 46 -2.21 -10.43 -7.91
N PRO A 47 -2.62 -11.62 -8.40
CA PRO A 47 -2.87 -12.78 -7.53
C PRO A 47 -1.67 -13.21 -6.70
N THR A 48 -0.45 -13.11 -7.24
CA THR A 48 0.79 -13.49 -6.54
C THR A 48 1.04 -12.63 -5.31
N ILE A 49 0.72 -11.33 -5.38
CA ILE A 49 0.85 -10.39 -4.26
C ILE A 49 -0.06 -10.83 -3.10
N VAL A 50 -1.32 -11.10 -3.40
CA VAL A 50 -2.33 -11.47 -2.40
C VAL A 50 -2.08 -12.88 -1.84
N ARG A 51 -1.85 -13.86 -2.72
CA ARG A 51 -1.64 -15.26 -2.32
C ARG A 51 -0.43 -15.43 -1.40
N ASN A 52 0.65 -14.70 -1.69
CA ASN A 52 1.90 -14.79 -0.93
C ASN A 52 1.94 -13.80 0.24
N LYS A 53 0.87 -13.04 0.47
CA LYS A 53 0.76 -12.03 1.53
C LYS A 53 1.94 -11.06 1.54
N MET A 54 2.32 -10.58 0.36
CA MET A 54 3.56 -9.81 0.21
C MET A 54 3.51 -8.48 0.95
N LEU A 55 2.37 -7.79 0.93
CA LEU A 55 2.21 -6.51 1.65
C LEU A 55 2.21 -6.71 3.17
N GLU A 56 1.53 -7.74 3.65
CA GLU A 56 1.49 -8.11 5.06
C GLU A 56 2.90 -8.41 5.58
N LYS A 57 3.68 -9.23 4.85
CA LYS A 57 5.05 -9.59 5.22
C LYS A 57 6.01 -8.39 5.22
N LEU A 58 5.87 -7.48 4.27
CA LEU A 58 6.62 -6.21 4.27
C LEU A 58 6.31 -5.41 5.54
N ALA A 59 5.03 -5.25 5.88
CA ALA A 59 4.62 -4.52 7.08
C ALA A 59 5.06 -5.21 8.38
N GLU A 60 4.98 -6.54 8.46
CA GLU A 60 5.42 -7.33 9.61
C GLU A 60 6.94 -7.20 9.87
N SER A 61 7.74 -7.06 8.82
CA SER A 61 9.20 -6.89 8.91
C SER A 61 9.66 -5.45 9.15
N ASP A 62 8.77 -4.46 8.98
CA ASP A 62 9.09 -3.04 9.18
C ASP A 62 8.77 -2.61 10.61
N GLN A 63 9.82 -2.43 11.43
CA GLN A 63 9.65 -1.96 12.81
C GLN A 63 8.95 -0.61 12.88
N GLY A 64 7.82 -0.59 13.60
CA GLY A 64 7.01 0.61 13.76
C GLY A 64 6.01 0.87 12.63
N ALA A 65 5.90 0.00 11.63
CA ALA A 65 4.81 0.03 10.69
C ALA A 65 3.51 -0.52 11.33
N ARG A 66 2.38 -0.02 10.86
CA ARG A 66 1.08 -0.63 11.16
C ARG A 66 0.96 -1.94 10.38
N PRO A 67 0.39 -3.01 10.96
CA PRO A 67 0.07 -4.22 10.20
C PRO A 67 -0.78 -3.88 8.96
N ILE A 68 -0.62 -4.64 7.90
CA ILE A 68 -1.47 -4.52 6.69
C ILE A 68 -2.34 -5.77 6.59
N LYS A 69 -3.58 -5.60 6.14
CA LYS A 69 -4.49 -6.68 5.74
C LYS A 69 -4.99 -6.41 4.33
N VAL A 70 -4.85 -7.38 3.46
CA VAL A 70 -5.23 -7.25 2.05
C VAL A 70 -6.45 -8.09 1.74
N GLY A 71 -7.48 -7.43 1.19
CA GLY A 71 -8.59 -8.09 0.51
C GLY A 71 -8.47 -7.89 -1.00
N GLY A 72 -9.06 -8.79 -1.79
CA GLY A 72 -8.98 -8.69 -3.24
C GLY A 72 -10.32 -8.88 -3.93
N CYS A 73 -10.67 -7.96 -4.84
CA CYS A 73 -11.66 -8.16 -5.89
C CYS A 73 -10.88 -8.39 -7.20
N ILE A 74 -10.39 -9.63 -7.40
CA ILE A 74 -9.49 -9.96 -8.49
C ILE A 74 -10.18 -10.92 -9.45
N LYS A 75 -10.29 -10.51 -10.73
CA LYS A 75 -10.90 -11.31 -11.79
C LYS A 75 -9.98 -11.35 -13.00
N GLY A 76 -9.60 -12.53 -13.47
CA GLY A 76 -8.73 -12.70 -14.63
C GLY A 76 -9.24 -11.94 -15.85
N GLY A 77 -8.36 -11.18 -16.51
CA GLY A 77 -8.68 -10.37 -17.69
C GLY A 77 -9.61 -9.18 -17.46
N ALA A 78 -10.01 -8.87 -16.22
CA ALA A 78 -10.92 -7.78 -15.95
C ALA A 78 -10.20 -6.42 -16.11
N SER A 79 -10.90 -5.46 -16.75
CA SER A 79 -10.58 -4.05 -16.73
C SER A 79 -11.37 -3.34 -15.63
N LEU A 80 -11.04 -2.09 -15.31
CA LEU A 80 -11.88 -1.26 -14.43
C LEU A 80 -13.31 -1.16 -14.95
N ARG A 81 -13.47 -1.06 -16.28
CA ARG A 81 -14.79 -1.10 -16.91
C ARG A 81 -15.57 -2.35 -16.51
N SER A 82 -14.99 -3.54 -16.68
CA SER A 82 -15.68 -4.80 -16.36
C SER A 82 -15.97 -4.96 -14.87
N HIS A 83 -15.13 -4.42 -13.99
CA HIS A 83 -15.42 -4.35 -12.56
C HIS A 83 -16.57 -3.39 -12.23
N TRP A 84 -16.65 -2.26 -12.94
CA TRP A 84 -17.74 -1.30 -12.75
C TRP A 84 -19.07 -1.85 -13.23
N ASP A 85 -19.09 -2.40 -14.45
CA ASP A 85 -20.28 -2.93 -15.12
C ASP A 85 -20.82 -4.19 -14.43
N ALA A 86 -20.04 -4.86 -13.59
CA ALA A 86 -20.50 -5.98 -12.75
C ALA A 86 -21.54 -5.56 -11.68
N GLY A 87 -21.77 -4.26 -11.51
CA GLY A 87 -22.81 -3.73 -10.63
C GLY A 87 -22.44 -3.72 -9.14
N THR A 88 -23.46 -3.86 -8.28
CA THR A 88 -23.34 -3.71 -6.82
C THR A 88 -23.72 -5.00 -6.07
N GLY A 89 -23.80 -6.13 -6.76
CA GLY A 89 -24.06 -7.43 -6.14
C GLY A 89 -22.91 -7.88 -5.24
N ALA A 90 -23.18 -8.79 -4.32
CA ALA A 90 -22.17 -9.29 -3.39
C ALA A 90 -20.92 -9.81 -4.12
N GLY A 91 -19.73 -9.45 -3.63
CA GLY A 91 -18.44 -9.83 -4.20
C GLY A 91 -17.98 -8.98 -5.39
N THR A 92 -18.77 -8.01 -5.86
CA THR A 92 -18.34 -7.05 -6.87
C THR A 92 -17.47 -5.94 -6.26
N ALA A 93 -16.62 -5.31 -7.08
CA ALA A 93 -15.74 -4.24 -6.61
C ALA A 93 -16.52 -3.10 -5.95
N ARG A 94 -17.62 -2.67 -6.55
CA ARG A 94 -18.46 -1.59 -6.02
C ARG A 94 -19.09 -1.95 -4.68
N ALA A 95 -19.60 -3.18 -4.54
CA ALA A 95 -20.17 -3.65 -3.27
C ALA A 95 -19.10 -3.74 -2.18
N MET A 96 -17.91 -4.24 -2.50
CA MET A 96 -16.79 -4.35 -1.55
C MET A 96 -16.29 -2.97 -1.10
N ILE A 97 -16.21 -1.99 -2.00
CA ILE A 97 -15.84 -0.61 -1.67
C ILE A 97 -16.87 0.01 -0.71
N SER A 98 -18.16 -0.10 -1.04
CA SER A 98 -19.22 0.54 -0.25
C SER A 98 -19.51 -0.14 1.09
N GLY A 99 -19.28 -1.44 1.21
CA GLY A 99 -19.63 -2.23 2.38
C GLY A 99 -18.48 -2.71 3.25
N GLY A 100 -17.22 -2.48 2.84
CA GLY A 100 -16.05 -2.99 3.53
C GLY A 100 -15.40 -1.96 4.47
N ALA A 101 -14.69 -2.47 5.49
CA ALA A 101 -13.88 -1.66 6.39
C ALA A 101 -12.48 -1.49 5.82
N TRP A 102 -12.34 -0.72 4.74
CA TRP A 102 -11.07 -0.45 4.07
C TRP A 102 -10.51 0.90 4.48
N ASP A 103 -9.19 1.06 4.39
CA ASP A 103 -8.51 2.37 4.47
C ASP A 103 -8.10 2.82 3.07
N TYR A 104 -7.66 1.86 2.23
CA TYR A 104 -7.20 2.11 0.86
C TYR A 104 -7.89 1.20 -0.15
N VAL A 105 -8.15 1.74 -1.32
CA VAL A 105 -8.53 0.98 -2.51
C VAL A 105 -7.46 1.18 -3.58
N VAL A 106 -6.79 0.10 -3.98
CA VAL A 106 -5.82 0.08 -5.07
C VAL A 106 -6.54 -0.36 -6.33
N LEU A 107 -6.63 0.52 -7.32
CA LEU A 107 -7.31 0.30 -8.59
C LEU A 107 -6.31 -0.06 -9.69
N GLN A 108 -6.38 -1.28 -10.21
CA GLN A 108 -5.53 -1.79 -11.27
C GLN A 108 -6.36 -2.12 -12.50
N ASP A 109 -6.04 -1.50 -13.64
CA ASP A 109 -6.66 -1.83 -14.93
C ASP A 109 -5.85 -2.90 -15.69
N ILE A 110 -6.34 -3.32 -16.85
CA ILE A 110 -5.65 -4.28 -17.69
C ILE A 110 -4.42 -3.61 -18.36
N TYR A 111 -3.33 -4.37 -18.50
CA TYR A 111 -2.02 -3.89 -18.98
C TYR A 111 -2.03 -3.21 -20.35
N ASN A 112 -3.01 -3.52 -21.21
CA ASN A 112 -3.14 -2.96 -22.56
C ASN A 112 -4.29 -1.98 -22.71
N VAL A 113 -4.88 -1.51 -21.60
CA VAL A 113 -5.96 -0.53 -21.65
C VAL A 113 -5.51 0.74 -22.37
N GLN A 114 -6.43 1.31 -23.14
CA GLN A 114 -6.23 2.59 -23.81
C GLN A 114 -6.89 3.72 -23.02
N GLU A 115 -6.35 4.91 -23.15
CA GLU A 115 -6.79 6.08 -22.40
C GLU A 115 -8.30 6.33 -22.41
N PRO A 116 -9.01 6.27 -23.56
CA PRO A 116 -10.46 6.48 -23.61
C PRO A 116 -11.27 5.43 -22.84
N ALA A 117 -10.72 4.24 -22.66
CA ALA A 117 -11.36 3.16 -21.89
C ALA A 117 -11.01 3.21 -20.40
N PHE A 118 -9.84 3.73 -20.03
CA PHE A 118 -9.36 3.82 -18.67
C PHE A 118 -9.99 5.00 -17.91
N GLN A 119 -9.90 6.20 -18.49
CA GLN A 119 -10.20 7.45 -17.78
C GLN A 119 -11.62 7.51 -17.19
N PRO A 120 -12.70 7.14 -17.91
CA PRO A 120 -14.05 7.24 -17.35
C PRO A 120 -14.22 6.38 -16.10
N TYR A 121 -13.68 5.18 -16.12
CA TYR A 121 -13.84 4.23 -15.01
C TYR A 121 -12.93 4.53 -13.84
N ALA A 122 -11.74 5.06 -14.07
CA ALA A 122 -10.88 5.58 -13.02
C ALA A 122 -11.58 6.72 -12.25
N ARG A 123 -12.23 7.66 -12.96
CA ARG A 123 -13.01 8.76 -12.35
C ARG A 123 -14.23 8.24 -11.59
N GLN A 124 -14.97 7.28 -12.15
CA GLN A 124 -16.16 6.71 -11.50
C GLN A 124 -15.79 5.96 -10.21
N PHE A 125 -14.73 5.14 -10.22
CA PHE A 125 -14.25 4.48 -9.01
C PHE A 125 -13.72 5.48 -7.99
N TYR A 126 -12.96 6.49 -8.42
CA TYR A 126 -12.49 7.55 -7.55
C TYR A 126 -13.63 8.27 -6.84
N ALA A 127 -14.69 8.65 -7.58
CA ALA A 127 -15.86 9.29 -6.99
C ALA A 127 -16.52 8.40 -5.92
N LEU A 128 -16.76 7.12 -6.23
CA LEU A 128 -17.32 6.15 -5.28
C LEU A 128 -16.43 6.00 -4.04
N ILE A 129 -15.12 5.86 -4.20
CA ILE A 129 -14.16 5.69 -3.10
C ILE A 129 -14.15 6.95 -2.22
N LYS A 130 -14.16 8.13 -2.84
CA LYS A 130 -14.21 9.42 -2.15
C LYS A 130 -15.48 9.58 -1.32
N GLU A 131 -16.64 9.17 -1.83
CA GLU A 131 -17.92 9.19 -1.12
C GLU A 131 -17.90 8.31 0.14
N THR A 132 -17.14 7.23 0.13
CA THR A 132 -16.97 6.35 1.29
C THR A 132 -15.89 6.81 2.27
N GLY A 133 -15.18 7.89 1.98
CA GLY A 133 -14.08 8.42 2.81
C GLY A 133 -12.78 7.62 2.73
N LEU A 134 -12.65 6.69 1.80
CA LEU A 134 -11.47 5.85 1.61
C LEU A 134 -10.41 6.55 0.75
N GLN A 135 -9.17 6.06 0.82
CA GLN A 135 -8.05 6.54 0.02
C GLN A 135 -7.94 5.75 -1.29
N THR A 136 -7.75 6.45 -2.41
CA THR A 136 -7.52 5.82 -3.71
C THR A 136 -6.03 5.78 -4.02
N VAL A 137 -5.56 4.65 -4.56
CA VAL A 137 -4.25 4.49 -5.20
C VAL A 137 -4.48 3.94 -6.60
N LEU A 138 -3.96 4.60 -7.63
CA LEU A 138 -3.98 4.05 -8.99
C LEU A 138 -2.76 3.15 -9.19
N PHE A 139 -2.98 1.97 -9.73
CA PHE A 139 -1.91 1.03 -10.01
C PHE A 139 -1.76 0.81 -11.52
N GLY A 140 -0.77 1.50 -12.10
CA GLY A 140 -0.34 1.34 -13.49
C GLY A 140 0.66 0.18 -13.59
N THR A 141 0.17 -1.00 -13.98
CA THR A 141 1.03 -2.17 -14.22
C THR A 141 1.94 -1.96 -15.41
N ALA A 142 3.05 -2.68 -15.47
CA ALA A 142 3.82 -2.80 -16.69
C ALA A 142 2.98 -3.46 -17.80
N SER A 143 3.27 -3.12 -19.05
CA SER A 143 2.67 -3.81 -20.21
C SER A 143 3.33 -5.17 -20.41
N ILE A 144 2.86 -5.95 -21.39
CA ILE A 144 3.50 -7.22 -21.78
C ILE A 144 4.87 -6.93 -22.41
N LEU A 145 5.78 -7.90 -22.31
CA LEU A 145 7.15 -7.71 -22.79
C LEU A 145 7.23 -7.40 -24.31
N SER A 146 6.36 -8.00 -25.12
CA SER A 146 6.33 -7.74 -26.57
C SER A 146 5.90 -6.31 -26.94
N ASP A 147 5.32 -5.55 -26.01
CA ASP A 147 4.93 -4.14 -26.22
C ASP A 147 5.97 -3.15 -25.63
N TYR A 148 7.12 -3.68 -25.19
CA TYR A 148 8.23 -2.86 -24.71
C TYR A 148 8.96 -2.16 -25.86
N PRO A 149 9.33 -0.87 -25.75
CA PRO A 149 9.06 0.03 -24.63
C PRO A 149 7.70 0.78 -24.71
N LYS A 150 7.04 0.79 -25.88
CA LYS A 150 5.88 1.65 -26.19
C LYS A 150 4.68 1.45 -25.24
N GLY A 151 4.37 0.21 -24.91
CA GLY A 151 3.27 -0.09 -24.00
C GLY A 151 3.55 0.43 -22.59
N PHE A 152 4.77 0.35 -22.14
CA PHE A 152 5.20 0.84 -20.84
C PHE A 152 5.12 2.37 -20.76
N GLU A 153 5.60 3.07 -21.79
CA GLU A 153 5.46 4.53 -21.88
C GLU A 153 4.00 4.99 -21.90
N ARG A 154 3.14 4.25 -22.60
CA ARG A 154 1.70 4.52 -22.61
C ARG A 154 1.09 4.40 -21.22
N GLN A 155 1.37 3.28 -20.51
CA GLN A 155 0.87 3.06 -19.16
C GLN A 155 1.35 4.15 -18.19
N HIS A 156 2.61 4.50 -18.25
CA HIS A 156 3.18 5.61 -17.46
C HIS A 156 2.41 6.92 -17.69
N ARG A 157 2.38 7.40 -18.95
CA ARG A 157 1.76 8.69 -19.26
C ARG A 157 0.29 8.75 -18.82
N MET A 158 -0.46 7.69 -19.10
CA MET A 158 -1.88 7.62 -18.80
C MET A 158 -2.15 7.64 -17.29
N HIS A 159 -1.41 6.85 -16.51
CA HIS A 159 -1.59 6.82 -15.06
C HIS A 159 -1.08 8.09 -14.39
N LEU A 160 0.05 8.64 -14.84
CA LEU A 160 0.56 9.91 -14.31
C LEU A 160 -0.43 11.07 -14.55
N ALA A 161 -1.00 11.16 -15.75
CA ALA A 161 -2.00 12.17 -16.07
C ALA A 161 -3.24 12.03 -15.17
N MET A 162 -3.75 10.81 -15.00
CA MET A 162 -4.92 10.56 -14.14
C MET A 162 -4.61 10.80 -12.66
N GLY A 163 -3.42 10.41 -12.18
CA GLY A 163 -3.00 10.69 -10.81
C GLY A 163 -2.93 12.18 -10.50
N LYS A 164 -2.43 12.99 -11.45
CA LYS A 164 -2.45 14.46 -11.34
C LYS A 164 -3.86 15.02 -11.33
N GLU A 165 -4.70 14.58 -12.25
CA GLU A 165 -6.09 15.02 -12.35
C GLU A 165 -6.89 14.76 -11.08
N LEU A 166 -6.77 13.56 -10.51
CA LEU A 166 -7.53 13.15 -9.34
C LEU A 166 -6.86 13.54 -8.01
N GLY A 167 -5.60 13.97 -8.04
CA GLY A 167 -4.82 14.28 -6.83
C GLY A 167 -4.53 13.05 -5.99
N VAL A 168 -4.31 11.88 -6.60
CA VAL A 168 -4.09 10.60 -5.91
C VAL A 168 -2.72 10.01 -6.20
N PRO A 169 -2.14 9.24 -5.26
CA PRO A 169 -0.91 8.52 -5.50
C PRO A 169 -1.06 7.47 -6.60
N ILE A 170 0.02 7.24 -7.33
CA ILE A 170 0.11 6.19 -8.33
C ILE A 170 1.25 5.22 -8.01
N VAL A 171 1.05 3.96 -8.28
CA VAL A 171 2.07 2.92 -8.37
C VAL A 171 2.44 2.82 -9.84
N ASP A 172 3.56 3.44 -10.21
CA ASP A 172 4.03 3.51 -11.61
C ASP A 172 4.99 2.35 -11.89
N ALA A 173 4.43 1.17 -12.05
CA ALA A 173 5.24 -0.03 -12.26
C ALA A 173 5.93 -0.04 -13.65
N SER A 174 5.38 0.64 -14.64
CA SER A 174 6.02 0.77 -15.94
C SER A 174 7.39 1.46 -15.84
N GLN A 175 7.47 2.58 -15.12
CA GLN A 175 8.74 3.28 -14.91
C GLN A 175 9.68 2.50 -13.98
N ALA A 176 9.14 1.78 -12.97
CA ALA A 176 9.95 0.92 -12.15
C ALA A 176 10.61 -0.21 -12.96
N TYR A 177 9.91 -0.77 -13.95
CA TYR A 177 10.49 -1.76 -14.87
C TYR A 177 11.60 -1.14 -15.72
N PHE A 178 11.40 0.05 -16.31
CA PHE A 178 12.45 0.77 -17.03
C PHE A 178 13.69 1.00 -16.16
N ARG A 179 13.48 1.47 -14.93
CA ARG A 179 14.56 1.69 -13.97
C ARG A 179 15.34 0.40 -13.66
N TYR A 180 14.62 -0.69 -13.43
CA TYR A 180 15.22 -2.00 -13.17
C TYR A 180 15.97 -2.53 -14.39
N PHE A 181 15.41 -2.36 -15.59
CA PHE A 181 16.03 -2.83 -16.83
C PHE A 181 17.34 -2.07 -17.16
N GLY A 182 17.37 -0.75 -16.89
CA GLY A 182 18.47 0.12 -17.30
C GLY A 182 18.39 0.51 -18.78
N GLU A 183 19.40 1.24 -19.26
CA GLU A 183 19.39 1.81 -20.61
C GLU A 183 19.55 0.77 -21.72
N THR A 184 20.39 -0.24 -21.50
CA THR A 184 20.73 -1.29 -22.49
C THR A 184 20.51 -2.68 -21.89
N PRO A 185 19.26 -3.09 -21.68
CA PRO A 185 18.99 -4.36 -21.01
C PRO A 185 19.27 -5.57 -21.91
N SER A 186 19.85 -6.63 -21.33
CA SER A 186 19.89 -7.94 -21.97
C SER A 186 18.49 -8.55 -22.03
N THR A 187 18.28 -9.52 -22.93
CA THR A 187 17.03 -10.27 -23.00
C THR A 187 16.69 -10.93 -21.65
N GLU A 188 17.69 -11.52 -21.00
CA GLU A 188 17.53 -12.15 -19.69
C GLU A 188 17.04 -11.12 -18.64
N ARG A 189 17.61 -9.93 -18.63
CA ARG A 189 17.20 -8.84 -17.73
C ARG A 189 15.75 -8.42 -17.97
N LEU A 190 15.36 -8.26 -19.24
CA LEU A 190 13.99 -7.95 -19.63
C LEU A 190 12.99 -9.02 -19.18
N GLU A 191 13.35 -10.29 -19.37
CA GLU A 191 12.48 -11.42 -19.03
C GLU A 191 12.39 -11.68 -17.53
N SER A 192 13.36 -11.26 -16.74
CA SER A 192 13.48 -11.62 -15.32
C SER A 192 12.31 -11.17 -14.43
N LEU A 193 11.61 -10.10 -14.81
CA LEU A 193 10.44 -9.62 -14.08
C LEU A 193 9.13 -10.28 -14.51
N PHE A 194 9.15 -11.04 -15.61
CA PHE A 194 7.96 -11.69 -16.15
C PHE A 194 7.88 -13.18 -15.79
N ALA A 195 6.67 -13.72 -15.81
CA ALA A 195 6.44 -15.16 -15.87
C ALA A 195 6.83 -15.69 -17.26
N THR A 196 6.79 -17.01 -17.41
CA THR A 196 7.17 -17.69 -18.66
C THR A 196 6.36 -17.25 -19.88
N ASP A 197 5.15 -16.75 -19.68
CA ASP A 197 4.28 -16.22 -20.73
C ASP A 197 4.65 -14.80 -21.18
N LYS A 198 5.62 -14.15 -20.53
CA LYS A 198 6.11 -12.79 -20.83
C LYS A 198 5.02 -11.70 -20.81
N ALA A 199 3.88 -12.01 -20.20
CA ALA A 199 2.73 -11.12 -20.07
C ALA A 199 2.37 -10.84 -18.60
N HIS A 200 2.49 -11.82 -17.73
CA HIS A 200 2.24 -11.66 -16.31
C HIS A 200 3.55 -11.40 -15.54
N PRO A 201 3.48 -10.68 -14.41
CA PRO A 201 4.65 -10.54 -13.55
C PRO A 201 5.05 -11.91 -12.99
N GLY A 202 6.33 -12.23 -13.11
CA GLY A 202 6.93 -13.33 -12.37
C GLY A 202 7.01 -13.02 -10.87
N LEU A 203 7.71 -13.86 -10.11
CA LEU A 203 7.87 -13.64 -8.68
C LEU A 203 8.57 -12.30 -8.38
N TRP A 204 9.63 -11.96 -9.13
CA TRP A 204 10.37 -10.71 -8.95
C TRP A 204 9.53 -9.49 -9.33
N GLY A 205 8.81 -9.55 -10.44
CA GLY A 205 7.90 -8.48 -10.85
C GLY A 205 6.76 -8.26 -9.86
N SER A 206 6.17 -9.35 -9.33
CA SER A 206 5.14 -9.29 -8.30
C SER A 206 5.67 -8.69 -6.98
N TYR A 207 6.91 -9.02 -6.62
CA TYR A 207 7.55 -8.46 -5.42
C TYR A 207 7.86 -6.96 -5.59
N LEU A 208 8.36 -6.56 -6.76
CA LEU A 208 8.54 -5.14 -7.10
C LEU A 208 7.23 -4.37 -6.96
N TYR A 209 6.12 -4.90 -7.49
CA TYR A 209 4.79 -4.32 -7.33
C TYR A 209 4.39 -4.17 -5.86
N ALA A 210 4.62 -5.23 -5.08
CA ALA A 210 4.30 -5.20 -3.64
C ALA A 210 5.10 -4.12 -2.90
N CYS A 211 6.40 -3.99 -3.15
CA CYS A 211 7.24 -2.93 -2.57
C CYS A 211 6.73 -1.54 -2.94
N MET A 212 6.31 -1.32 -4.19
CA MET A 212 5.78 -0.04 -4.65
C MET A 212 4.42 0.28 -4.02
N ILE A 213 3.51 -0.70 -3.95
CA ILE A 213 2.21 -0.52 -3.28
C ILE A 213 2.43 -0.23 -1.80
N TYR A 214 3.32 -0.97 -1.13
CA TYR A 214 3.70 -0.75 0.25
C TYR A 214 4.17 0.69 0.48
N SER A 215 5.13 1.16 -0.33
CA SER A 215 5.64 2.54 -0.24
C SER A 215 4.57 3.59 -0.48
N SER A 216 3.66 3.35 -1.43
CA SER A 216 2.58 4.29 -1.75
C SER A 216 1.55 4.42 -0.63
N ILE A 217 1.25 3.32 0.09
CA ILE A 217 0.28 3.31 1.19
C ILE A 217 0.90 3.81 2.50
N THR A 218 2.13 3.37 2.81
CA THR A 218 2.75 3.64 4.11
C THR A 218 3.67 4.86 4.11
N GLN A 219 4.09 5.34 2.95
CA GLN A 219 5.13 6.36 2.76
C GLN A 219 6.47 5.95 3.38
N ARG A 220 6.73 4.62 3.49
CA ARG A 220 7.92 4.04 4.11
C ARG A 220 8.80 3.35 3.07
N ASN A 221 10.09 3.32 3.38
CA ASN A 221 11.10 2.72 2.54
C ASN A 221 11.08 1.18 2.68
N PRO A 222 10.94 0.41 1.59
CA PRO A 222 10.91 -1.04 1.65
C PRO A 222 12.31 -1.69 1.71
N ILE A 223 13.40 -0.93 1.63
CA ILE A 223 14.77 -1.46 1.58
C ILE A 223 15.10 -2.21 2.88
N GLY A 224 15.51 -3.47 2.75
CA GLY A 224 15.86 -4.33 3.88
C GLY A 224 14.68 -5.05 4.52
N LEU A 225 13.45 -4.86 4.03
CA LEU A 225 12.27 -5.57 4.50
C LEU A 225 12.22 -7.01 3.93
N ALA A 226 11.30 -7.82 4.49
CA ALA A 226 11.16 -9.22 4.12
C ALA A 226 10.89 -9.42 2.62
N ALA A 227 11.61 -10.36 2.02
CA ALA A 227 11.41 -10.81 0.64
C ALA A 227 11.05 -12.29 0.60
N PRO A 228 10.38 -12.78 -0.46
CA PRO A 228 10.20 -14.21 -0.67
C PRO A 228 11.55 -14.93 -0.72
N GLU A 229 11.68 -16.07 -0.04
CA GLU A 229 12.93 -16.85 0.03
C GLU A 229 13.49 -17.25 -1.34
N ALA A 230 12.62 -17.45 -2.31
CA ALA A 230 13.02 -17.79 -3.69
C ALA A 230 13.60 -16.60 -4.49
N ILE A 231 13.67 -15.40 -3.91
CA ILE A 231 14.36 -14.25 -4.51
C ILE A 231 15.74 -14.13 -3.85
N PRO A 232 16.84 -14.19 -4.64
CA PRO A 232 18.18 -13.93 -4.11
C PRO A 232 18.26 -12.59 -3.39
N ALA A 233 19.01 -12.51 -2.30
CA ALA A 233 19.05 -11.32 -1.42
C ALA A 233 19.52 -10.04 -2.13
N ASP A 234 20.46 -10.14 -3.04
CA ASP A 234 20.96 -9.04 -3.87
C ASP A 234 19.88 -8.54 -4.85
N ILE A 235 19.14 -9.48 -5.45
CA ILE A 235 18.01 -9.15 -6.33
C ILE A 235 16.88 -8.51 -5.51
N ALA A 236 16.52 -9.08 -4.37
CA ALA A 236 15.49 -8.51 -3.49
C ALA A 236 15.82 -7.06 -3.12
N ARG A 237 17.07 -6.79 -2.74
CA ARG A 237 17.55 -5.45 -2.44
C ARG A 237 17.45 -4.52 -3.67
N THR A 238 17.88 -4.97 -4.83
CA THR A 238 17.77 -4.18 -6.08
C THR A 238 16.32 -3.82 -6.40
N LEU A 239 15.38 -4.76 -6.22
CA LEU A 239 13.94 -4.52 -6.43
C LEU A 239 13.38 -3.50 -5.43
N GLN A 240 13.78 -3.59 -4.16
CA GLN A 240 13.39 -2.65 -3.11
C GLN A 240 13.92 -1.23 -3.39
N GLU A 241 15.20 -1.11 -3.76
CA GLU A 241 15.83 0.16 -4.14
C GLU A 241 15.14 0.78 -5.37
N THR A 242 14.84 -0.05 -6.36
CA THR A 242 14.08 0.36 -7.57
C THR A 242 12.68 0.88 -7.20
N ALA A 243 11.96 0.14 -6.35
CA ALA A 243 10.63 0.52 -5.89
C ALA A 243 10.63 1.86 -5.15
N TRP A 244 11.58 2.04 -4.22
CA TRP A 244 11.69 3.25 -3.43
C TRP A 244 12.04 4.47 -4.27
N ALA A 245 13.07 4.36 -5.11
CA ALA A 245 13.48 5.44 -6.00
C ALA A 245 12.34 5.86 -6.94
N GLN A 246 11.61 4.89 -7.53
CA GLN A 246 10.49 5.19 -8.40
C GLN A 246 9.31 5.80 -7.64
N HIS A 247 9.01 5.33 -6.43
CA HIS A 247 7.98 5.94 -5.59
C HIS A 247 8.28 7.42 -5.32
N GLN A 248 9.51 7.76 -4.94
CA GLN A 248 9.92 9.15 -4.67
C GLN A 248 9.81 10.04 -5.92
N GLU A 249 10.26 9.56 -7.07
CA GLU A 249 10.19 10.30 -8.32
C GLU A 249 8.74 10.54 -8.76
N THR A 250 7.90 9.50 -8.68
CA THR A 250 6.49 9.59 -9.00
C THR A 250 5.77 10.57 -8.07
N ALA A 251 6.03 10.52 -6.77
CA ALA A 251 5.46 11.45 -5.80
C ALA A 251 5.87 12.90 -6.07
N ALA A 252 7.11 13.13 -6.51
CA ALA A 252 7.58 14.46 -6.92
C ALA A 252 6.92 14.93 -8.22
N ALA A 253 6.71 14.03 -9.19
CA ALA A 253 6.06 14.34 -10.46
C ALA A 253 4.57 14.70 -10.30
N LEU A 254 3.88 14.12 -9.30
CA LEU A 254 2.48 14.43 -8.99
C LEU A 254 2.28 15.82 -8.35
N LYS A 255 3.33 16.43 -7.80
CA LYS A 255 3.28 17.76 -7.18
C LYS A 255 3.51 18.92 -8.16
N LYS A 256 3.97 18.60 -9.36
CA LYS A 256 4.23 19.56 -10.46
C LYS A 256 3.02 19.67 -11.40
#